data_80078c86c97237a1608104facc0f132f
#
_entry.id   80078c86c97237a1608104facc0f132f
#
_cell.length_a   1.000
_cell.length_b   1.000
_cell.length_c   1.000
_cell.angle_alpha   90.00
_cell.angle_beta   90.00
_cell.angle_gamma   90.00
#
_symmetry.space_group_name_H-M   'P 1'
#
loop_
_entity.id
_entity.type
_entity.pdbx_description
1 polymer ?
#
loop_
_entity_poly.entity_id
_entity_poly.type
_entity_poly.pdbx_seq_one_letter_code
_entity_poly.pdbx_strand_id
1 'polypeptide(L)'
;MKNTSKRNPWAWIPTLYFAQGLPYVAVMTISVIMYKRLGISNTDIALYTGWLYLPWVIKPFWSPFVDIIKTKRWWTLTMQWIIAFALAGIAFAIPAPFFFQLTLAIFWLVGFTSATHDIAADGFYMLALTEHEQSLYVGIRSTFYRIATVAGQGLLVIVAGLIETNSGLAPVGVTVNADPAAEWKAPELDAIYSTPAGLAGELAFITPQNNINVAVNTPGEVTAMIDGKEETMAFSRYSSLMRDSVKHMNERNGFVAAETPTAPGAEATAKKADEPSAFTAWLKKNFGEEREPFTARDNNFAIVGVRLNKQPAAGEEIVLNVTHKSGDQSIKLEQNKLSTRFVFTDKNWDKPAYLFYEVDHKLTQPTTASFEGASGNIPLAWSVVFAVLSAFFFIVAAYHSWALPRPASDGRNDAGNTASGIISEFFETFKSFFSKPQAWVAIAFMLLYRLPEAQLVKLINPFLLDPIDKGGLGLTTGEVGIVYGTVGIIGLTLGGIIGGIVAAKGGLKKWLWPMAWSMSLTCLTFVYLSYASAPSLLTVNICVFIEQFGYGFGFTAYMLYLIYFSEGKHKTAHYAICTGFMALGMMLPGMAAGWLQETIGYRHFFIWTMICCAATIGICAFIKIDPNFGRKIEKQ
;
A
#
# COMPACT_ATOMS: atom_id res chain seq x y z
N MET A 1 17.31 27.23 -37.73
CA MET A 1 16.17 27.01 -36.81
C MET A 1 15.76 25.54 -36.87
N LYS A 2 16.14 24.70 -35.85
CA LYS A 2 15.70 23.33 -35.81
C LYS A 2 14.22 23.35 -35.42
N ASN A 3 13.37 22.82 -36.29
CA ASN A 3 11.94 22.63 -36.07
C ASN A 3 11.72 21.88 -34.77
N THR A 4 11.36 22.55 -33.66
CA THR A 4 10.94 21.96 -32.42
C THR A 4 9.53 21.42 -32.63
N SER A 5 9.41 20.17 -33.12
CA SER A 5 8.12 19.55 -33.35
C SER A 5 7.40 19.42 -32.01
N LYS A 6 6.37 20.25 -31.85
CA LYS A 6 5.47 20.16 -30.69
C LYS A 6 4.75 18.80 -30.76
N ARG A 7 5.22 17.81 -30.01
CA ARG A 7 4.57 16.49 -29.96
C ARG A 7 3.29 16.56 -29.14
N ASN A 8 2.28 15.82 -29.55
CA ASN A 8 1.03 15.75 -28.81
C ASN A 8 1.30 15.28 -27.38
N PRO A 9 0.86 16.00 -26.34
CA PRO A 9 1.04 15.63 -24.95
C PRO A 9 0.47 14.26 -24.61
N TRP A 10 -0.60 13.82 -25.27
CA TRP A 10 -1.17 12.47 -25.10
C TRP A 10 -0.20 11.35 -25.49
N ALA A 11 0.77 11.60 -26.33
CA ALA A 11 1.75 10.58 -26.73
C ALA A 11 2.78 10.29 -25.65
N TRP A 12 2.98 11.16 -24.66
CA TRP A 12 4.06 10.97 -23.68
C TRP A 12 3.63 11.14 -22.21
N ILE A 13 2.64 11.98 -21.88
CA ILE A 13 2.21 12.20 -20.49
C ILE A 13 1.68 10.92 -19.85
N PRO A 14 0.74 10.18 -20.46
CA PRO A 14 0.22 8.95 -19.89
C PRO A 14 1.31 7.93 -19.57
N THR A 15 2.18 7.65 -20.54
CA THR A 15 3.24 6.65 -20.42
C THR A 15 4.34 7.10 -19.46
N LEU A 16 4.67 8.39 -19.42
CA LEU A 16 5.68 8.94 -18.51
C LEU A 16 5.25 8.79 -17.05
N TYR A 17 4.00 9.15 -16.72
CA TYR A 17 3.51 9.08 -15.36
C TYR A 17 3.13 7.66 -14.93
N PHE A 18 2.74 6.80 -15.87
CA PHE A 18 2.63 5.37 -15.61
C PHE A 18 4.01 4.77 -15.25
N ALA A 19 5.03 5.07 -16.03
CA ALA A 19 6.40 4.64 -15.74
C ALA A 19 6.96 5.24 -14.44
N GLN A 20 6.54 6.44 -14.05
CA GLN A 20 6.94 7.07 -12.78
C GLN A 20 6.36 6.33 -11.56
N GLY A 21 5.13 5.81 -11.64
CA GLY A 21 4.49 5.12 -10.53
C GLY A 21 5.05 3.72 -10.23
N LEU A 22 5.47 2.99 -11.25
CA LEU A 22 5.87 1.58 -11.10
C LEU A 22 7.11 1.34 -10.21
N PRO A 23 8.22 2.10 -10.29
CA PRO A 23 9.38 1.87 -9.41
C PRO A 23 9.06 2.14 -7.95
N TYR A 24 8.22 3.14 -7.67
CA TYR A 24 7.74 3.39 -6.33
C TYR A 24 6.99 2.17 -5.77
N VAL A 25 6.10 1.58 -6.55
CA VAL A 25 5.36 0.36 -6.17
C VAL A 25 6.29 -0.83 -6.01
N ALA A 26 7.27 -0.98 -6.91
CA ALA A 26 8.26 -2.05 -6.83
C ALA A 26 9.04 -1.99 -5.51
N VAL A 27 9.46 -0.78 -5.10
CA VAL A 27 10.22 -0.55 -3.87
C VAL A 27 9.35 -0.65 -2.62
N MET A 28 8.14 -0.07 -2.63
CA MET A 28 7.33 0.11 -1.41
C MET A 28 6.35 -1.03 -1.14
N THR A 29 5.94 -1.78 -2.16
CA THR A 29 4.91 -2.81 -2.01
C THR A 29 5.39 -4.18 -2.48
N ILE A 30 5.90 -4.26 -3.72
CA ILE A 30 6.29 -5.55 -4.31
C ILE A 30 7.47 -6.15 -3.54
N SER A 31 8.45 -5.34 -3.13
CA SER A 31 9.58 -5.79 -2.31
C SER A 31 9.13 -6.44 -1.01
N VAL A 32 8.15 -5.84 -0.33
CA VAL A 32 7.58 -6.34 0.94
C VAL A 32 6.93 -7.71 0.73
N ILE A 33 6.09 -7.83 -0.32
CA ILE A 33 5.42 -9.10 -0.65
C ILE A 33 6.45 -10.16 -1.03
N MET A 34 7.42 -9.82 -1.89
CA MET A 34 8.51 -10.70 -2.30
C MET A 34 9.31 -11.22 -1.09
N TYR A 35 9.76 -10.33 -0.21
CA TYR A 35 10.53 -10.74 0.97
C TYR A 35 9.72 -11.63 1.90
N LYS A 36 8.43 -11.33 2.09
CA LYS A 36 7.54 -12.19 2.87
C LYS A 36 7.43 -13.59 2.28
N ARG A 37 7.27 -13.68 0.96
CA ARG A 37 7.18 -14.96 0.23
C ARG A 37 8.51 -15.73 0.25
N LEU A 38 9.65 -15.05 0.24
CA LEU A 38 10.98 -15.63 0.34
C LEU A 38 11.38 -15.98 1.80
N GLY A 39 10.49 -15.74 2.78
CA GLY A 39 10.66 -16.19 4.16
C GLY A 39 11.42 -15.24 5.08
N ILE A 40 11.57 -13.98 4.69
CA ILE A 40 12.14 -12.94 5.56
C ILE A 40 11.16 -12.60 6.69
N SER A 41 11.66 -12.37 7.90
CA SER A 41 10.85 -12.05 9.07
C SER A 41 10.09 -10.72 8.90
N ASN A 42 8.90 -10.61 9.50
CA ASN A 42 8.12 -9.36 9.47
C ASN A 42 8.90 -8.18 10.09
N THR A 43 9.70 -8.45 11.12
CA THR A 43 10.54 -7.44 11.79
C THR A 43 11.60 -6.90 10.84
N ASP A 44 12.32 -7.78 10.14
CA ASP A 44 13.34 -7.36 9.17
C ASP A 44 12.72 -6.63 7.97
N ILE A 45 11.59 -7.15 7.45
CA ILE A 45 10.86 -6.47 6.38
C ILE A 45 10.49 -5.05 6.82
N ALA A 46 9.84 -4.89 7.97
CA ALA A 46 9.43 -3.57 8.45
C ALA A 46 10.62 -2.62 8.67
N LEU A 47 11.69 -3.13 9.29
CA LEU A 47 12.89 -2.36 9.58
C LEU A 47 13.59 -1.87 8.30
N TYR A 48 13.90 -2.78 7.39
CA TYR A 48 14.75 -2.45 6.24
C TYR A 48 13.96 -1.79 5.10
N THR A 49 12.72 -2.24 4.82
CA THR A 49 11.93 -1.63 3.75
C THR A 49 11.35 -0.27 4.14
N GLY A 50 11.13 -0.02 5.43
CA GLY A 50 10.68 1.29 5.91
C GLY A 50 11.66 2.42 5.52
N TRP A 51 12.96 2.15 5.54
CA TRP A 51 13.99 3.12 5.14
C TRP A 51 14.04 3.38 3.64
N LEU A 52 13.55 2.47 2.81
CA LEU A 52 13.52 2.64 1.34
C LEU A 52 12.67 3.84 0.88
N TYR A 53 11.83 4.40 1.75
CA TYR A 53 11.07 5.63 1.47
C TYR A 53 11.93 6.91 1.53
N LEU A 54 13.08 6.85 2.21
CA LEU A 54 13.94 8.01 2.44
C LEU A 54 14.32 8.80 1.17
N PRO A 55 14.67 8.18 0.02
CA PRO A 55 14.99 8.92 -1.19
C PRO A 55 13.92 9.95 -1.59
N TRP A 56 12.63 9.61 -1.51
CA TRP A 56 11.56 10.55 -1.87
C TRP A 56 11.38 11.69 -0.86
N VAL A 57 11.73 11.46 0.41
CA VAL A 57 11.67 12.51 1.45
C VAL A 57 12.80 13.51 1.26
N ILE A 58 14.02 13.02 1.02
CA ILE A 58 15.21 13.88 0.95
C ILE A 58 15.55 14.37 -0.47
N LYS A 59 14.75 14.01 -1.49
CA LYS A 59 14.99 14.44 -2.89
C LYS A 59 15.18 15.96 -3.09
N PRO A 60 14.59 16.86 -2.28
CA PRO A 60 14.87 18.29 -2.39
C PRO A 60 16.35 18.65 -2.29
N PHE A 61 17.14 17.88 -1.51
CA PHE A 61 18.55 18.18 -1.31
C PHE A 61 19.44 18.00 -2.54
N TRP A 62 19.03 17.18 -3.51
CA TRP A 62 19.80 17.03 -4.76
C TRP A 62 19.05 17.53 -5.99
N SER A 63 17.82 17.99 -5.85
CA SER A 63 17.04 18.53 -6.98
C SER A 63 17.73 19.68 -7.72
N PRO A 64 18.52 20.60 -7.07
CA PRO A 64 19.25 21.62 -7.81
C PRO A 64 20.28 21.06 -8.80
N PHE A 65 20.91 19.91 -8.47
CA PHE A 65 21.85 19.27 -9.39
C PHE A 65 21.18 18.79 -10.67
N VAL A 66 19.91 18.35 -10.57
CA VAL A 66 19.11 17.95 -11.73
C VAL A 66 18.82 19.16 -12.63
N ASP A 67 18.70 20.35 -12.05
CA ASP A 67 18.52 21.61 -12.82
C ASP A 67 19.80 22.09 -13.50
N ILE A 68 20.93 21.97 -12.83
CA ILE A 68 22.19 22.58 -13.24
C ILE A 68 22.97 21.72 -14.24
N ILE A 69 23.05 20.39 -13.99
CA ILE A 69 24.03 19.55 -14.68
C ILE A 69 23.63 19.22 -16.12
N LYS A 70 22.39 18.80 -16.34
CA LYS A 70 21.88 18.33 -17.65
C LYS A 70 20.43 18.73 -17.86
N THR A 71 19.90 18.52 -19.09
CA THR A 71 18.48 18.73 -19.43
C THR A 71 17.59 17.75 -18.68
N LYS A 72 16.33 18.14 -18.40
CA LYS A 72 15.36 17.26 -17.71
C LYS A 72 15.04 16.02 -18.54
N ARG A 73 14.99 16.20 -19.89
CA ARG A 73 14.84 15.08 -20.81
C ARG A 73 15.98 14.07 -20.67
N TRP A 74 17.23 14.53 -20.54
CA TRP A 74 18.39 13.65 -20.36
C TRP A 74 18.28 12.86 -19.04
N TRP A 75 17.98 13.55 -17.92
CA TRP A 75 17.79 12.91 -16.62
C TRP A 75 16.68 11.88 -16.64
N THR A 76 15.50 12.23 -17.21
CA THR A 76 14.36 11.32 -17.31
C THR A 76 14.74 10.03 -18.03
N LEU A 77 15.37 10.13 -19.20
CA LEU A 77 15.78 8.95 -19.97
C LEU A 77 16.86 8.14 -19.28
N THR A 78 17.90 8.80 -18.73
CA THR A 78 18.99 8.12 -18.04
C THR A 78 18.50 7.35 -16.83
N MET A 79 17.61 7.96 -16.02
CA MET A 79 17.03 7.27 -14.87
C MET A 79 16.17 6.09 -15.28
N GLN A 80 15.41 6.16 -16.37
CA GLN A 80 14.64 5.02 -16.88
C GLN A 80 15.54 3.85 -17.29
N TRP A 81 16.67 4.12 -17.95
CA TRP A 81 17.65 3.10 -18.28
C TRP A 81 18.28 2.47 -17.02
N ILE A 82 18.67 3.28 -16.05
CA ILE A 82 19.25 2.78 -14.79
C ILE A 82 18.22 1.92 -14.04
N ILE A 83 16.95 2.37 -13.97
CA ILE A 83 15.86 1.58 -13.35
C ILE A 83 15.69 0.24 -14.07
N ALA A 84 15.72 0.22 -15.41
CA ALA A 84 15.62 -1.01 -16.19
C ALA A 84 16.73 -2.01 -15.83
N PHE A 85 17.99 -1.56 -15.81
CA PHE A 85 19.12 -2.38 -15.43
C PHE A 85 19.09 -2.83 -13.95
N ALA A 86 18.68 -1.93 -13.05
CA ALA A 86 18.55 -2.25 -11.63
C ALA A 86 17.49 -3.33 -11.38
N LEU A 87 16.32 -3.24 -12.05
CA LEU A 87 15.29 -4.26 -11.98
C LEU A 87 15.75 -5.60 -12.55
N ALA A 88 16.54 -5.60 -13.64
CA ALA A 88 17.22 -6.81 -14.12
C ALA A 88 18.18 -7.37 -13.05
N GLY A 89 18.95 -6.48 -12.40
CA GLY A 89 19.86 -6.85 -11.31
C GLY A 89 19.12 -7.54 -10.15
N ILE A 90 17.93 -7.06 -9.77
CA ILE A 90 17.07 -7.72 -8.76
C ILE A 90 16.68 -9.12 -9.22
N ALA A 91 16.23 -9.27 -10.48
CA ALA A 91 15.83 -10.56 -11.03
C ALA A 91 16.96 -11.61 -10.95
N PHE A 92 18.21 -11.20 -11.23
CA PHE A 92 19.38 -12.07 -11.13
C PHE A 92 19.86 -12.29 -9.69
N ALA A 93 19.59 -11.35 -8.79
CA ALA A 93 20.02 -11.41 -7.39
C ALA A 93 19.16 -12.34 -6.53
N ILE A 94 17.87 -12.52 -6.88
CA ILE A 94 16.92 -13.32 -6.08
C ILE A 94 17.37 -14.77 -5.86
N PRO A 95 17.95 -15.52 -6.83
CA PRO A 95 18.41 -16.87 -6.59
C PRO A 95 19.71 -16.97 -5.78
N ALA A 96 20.39 -15.87 -5.47
CA ALA A 96 21.69 -15.88 -4.79
C ALA A 96 21.53 -16.21 -3.29
N PRO A 97 22.50 -16.89 -2.65
CA PRO A 97 22.44 -17.21 -1.22
C PRO A 97 22.29 -15.98 -0.29
N PHE A 98 22.81 -14.82 -0.71
CA PHE A 98 22.73 -13.54 0.00
C PHE A 98 21.75 -12.57 -0.65
N PHE A 99 20.66 -13.10 -1.22
CA PHE A 99 19.68 -12.34 -2.00
C PHE A 99 19.12 -11.13 -1.26
N PHE A 100 18.87 -11.26 0.06
CA PHE A 100 18.24 -10.19 0.84
C PHE A 100 19.06 -8.91 0.83
N GLN A 101 20.35 -9.02 1.20
CA GLN A 101 21.25 -7.88 1.25
C GLN A 101 21.48 -7.28 -0.15
N LEU A 102 21.66 -8.15 -1.15
CA LEU A 102 21.93 -7.72 -2.51
C LEU A 102 20.71 -7.03 -3.14
N THR A 103 19.53 -7.64 -3.06
CA THR A 103 18.31 -7.01 -3.57
C THR A 103 17.96 -5.73 -2.82
N LEU A 104 18.17 -5.68 -1.50
CA LEU A 104 17.96 -4.46 -0.70
C LEU A 104 18.87 -3.32 -1.19
N ALA A 105 20.15 -3.59 -1.43
CA ALA A 105 21.07 -2.59 -1.98
C ALA A 105 20.62 -2.09 -3.37
N ILE A 106 20.13 -3.00 -4.22
CA ILE A 106 19.61 -2.61 -5.54
C ILE A 106 18.27 -1.84 -5.39
N PHE A 107 17.40 -2.17 -4.44
CA PHE A 107 16.19 -1.38 -4.16
C PHE A 107 16.52 0.04 -3.69
N TRP A 108 17.60 0.24 -2.94
CA TRP A 108 18.09 1.58 -2.64
C TRP A 108 18.46 2.35 -3.91
N LEU A 109 19.18 1.70 -4.83
CA LEU A 109 19.50 2.29 -6.14
C LEU A 109 18.22 2.63 -6.92
N VAL A 110 17.23 1.72 -6.97
CA VAL A 110 15.92 1.98 -7.61
C VAL A 110 15.21 3.15 -6.92
N GLY A 111 15.23 3.23 -5.60
CA GLY A 111 14.63 4.33 -4.85
C GLY A 111 15.23 5.69 -5.18
N PHE A 112 16.57 5.82 -5.17
CA PHE A 112 17.25 7.06 -5.53
C PHE A 112 17.06 7.43 -7.00
N THR A 113 17.13 6.45 -7.91
CA THR A 113 16.91 6.70 -9.34
C THR A 113 15.47 7.08 -9.64
N SER A 114 14.50 6.45 -8.98
CA SER A 114 13.08 6.80 -9.10
C SER A 114 12.80 8.20 -8.55
N ALA A 115 13.32 8.55 -7.38
CA ALA A 115 13.17 9.89 -6.82
C ALA A 115 13.80 10.98 -7.74
N THR A 116 14.93 10.65 -8.38
CA THR A 116 15.58 11.54 -9.38
C THR A 116 14.77 11.62 -10.66
N HIS A 117 14.20 10.49 -11.11
CA HIS A 117 13.26 10.45 -12.24
C HIS A 117 12.04 11.33 -11.98
N ASP A 118 11.47 11.29 -10.77
CA ASP A 118 10.35 12.16 -10.38
C ASP A 118 10.69 13.64 -10.55
N ILE A 119 11.85 14.08 -10.03
CA ILE A 119 12.30 15.47 -10.17
C ILE A 119 12.39 15.84 -11.64
N ALA A 120 13.03 14.98 -12.44
CA ALA A 120 13.26 15.25 -13.86
C ALA A 120 11.97 15.24 -14.68
N ALA A 121 11.10 14.24 -14.46
CA ALA A 121 9.84 14.10 -15.18
C ALA A 121 8.86 15.24 -14.87
N ASP A 122 8.75 15.64 -13.61
CA ASP A 122 7.92 16.76 -13.18
C ASP A 122 8.47 18.10 -13.72
N GLY A 123 9.79 18.30 -13.67
CA GLY A 123 10.44 19.44 -14.27
C GLY A 123 10.25 19.48 -15.79
N PHE A 124 10.39 18.35 -16.45
CA PHE A 124 10.15 18.21 -17.88
C PHE A 124 8.70 18.56 -18.28
N TYR A 125 7.73 18.06 -17.51
CA TYR A 125 6.31 18.40 -17.68
C TYR A 125 6.08 19.92 -17.64
N MET A 126 6.67 20.61 -16.66
CA MET A 126 6.52 22.04 -16.51
C MET A 126 7.22 22.84 -17.61
N LEU A 127 8.31 22.34 -18.18
CA LEU A 127 9.06 23.01 -19.25
C LEU A 127 8.50 22.71 -20.64
N ALA A 128 7.92 21.54 -20.86
CA ALA A 128 7.41 21.13 -22.16
C ALA A 128 5.98 21.61 -22.45
N LEU A 129 5.24 22.08 -21.45
CA LEU A 129 3.84 22.48 -21.56
C LEU A 129 3.64 23.95 -21.16
N THR A 130 2.67 24.59 -21.81
CA THR A 130 2.17 25.90 -21.39
C THR A 130 1.36 25.76 -20.09
N GLU A 131 1.18 26.85 -19.33
CA GLU A 131 0.38 26.85 -18.08
C GLU A 131 -1.03 26.31 -18.30
N HIS A 132 -1.64 26.62 -19.43
CA HIS A 132 -2.94 26.09 -19.80
C HIS A 132 -2.91 24.55 -20.01
N GLU A 133 -1.92 24.05 -20.74
CA GLU A 133 -1.72 22.62 -20.96
C GLU A 133 -1.40 21.91 -19.63
N GLN A 134 -0.57 22.52 -18.75
CA GLN A 134 -0.29 21.98 -17.41
C GLN A 134 -1.57 21.82 -16.59
N SER A 135 -2.46 22.82 -16.63
CA SER A 135 -3.74 22.75 -15.94
C SER A 135 -4.65 21.65 -16.49
N LEU A 136 -4.67 21.46 -17.82
CA LEU A 136 -5.47 20.43 -18.48
C LEU A 136 -4.96 19.01 -18.14
N TYR A 137 -3.65 18.80 -18.19
CA TYR A 137 -3.05 17.47 -18.06
C TYR A 137 -2.72 17.06 -16.62
N VAL A 138 -2.87 17.95 -15.61
CA VAL A 138 -2.54 17.64 -14.22
C VAL A 138 -3.37 16.47 -13.65
N GLY A 139 -4.65 16.40 -14.01
CA GLY A 139 -5.51 15.27 -13.62
C GLY A 139 -5.11 13.98 -14.32
N ILE A 140 -4.77 14.05 -15.62
CA ILE A 140 -4.36 12.90 -16.43
C ILE A 140 -3.06 12.29 -15.88
N ARG A 141 -2.05 13.11 -15.58
CA ARG A 141 -0.79 12.61 -14.99
C ARG A 141 -1.02 11.88 -13.67
N SER A 142 -1.85 12.45 -12.79
CA SER A 142 -2.19 11.83 -11.50
C SER A 142 -2.91 10.49 -11.69
N THR A 143 -3.84 10.43 -12.64
CA THR A 143 -4.58 9.21 -13.00
C THR A 143 -3.64 8.08 -13.43
N PHE A 144 -2.74 8.34 -14.40
CA PHE A 144 -1.85 7.31 -14.92
C PHE A 144 -0.81 6.85 -13.90
N TYR A 145 -0.35 7.75 -13.00
CA TYR A 145 0.47 7.36 -11.86
C TYR A 145 -0.26 6.35 -10.94
N ARG A 146 -1.57 6.59 -10.66
CA ARG A 146 -2.37 5.68 -9.84
C ARG A 146 -2.71 4.37 -10.52
N ILE A 147 -3.01 4.40 -11.83
CA ILE A 147 -3.20 3.18 -12.61
C ILE A 147 -1.95 2.30 -12.53
N ALA A 148 -0.75 2.90 -12.61
CA ALA A 148 0.51 2.18 -12.43
C ALA A 148 0.62 1.54 -11.04
N THR A 149 0.20 2.25 -10.00
CA THR A 149 0.21 1.74 -8.63
C THR A 149 -0.68 0.50 -8.50
N VAL A 150 -1.91 0.57 -8.99
CA VAL A 150 -2.87 -0.55 -8.95
C VAL A 150 -2.41 -1.72 -9.82
N ALA A 151 -1.95 -1.44 -11.04
CA ALA A 151 -1.46 -2.47 -11.96
C ALA A 151 -0.22 -3.18 -11.38
N GLY A 152 0.70 -2.43 -10.77
CA GLY A 152 1.87 -2.99 -10.12
C GLY A 152 1.54 -3.90 -8.95
N GLN A 153 0.64 -3.47 -8.07
CA GLN A 153 0.24 -4.25 -6.90
C GLN A 153 -0.61 -5.48 -7.25
N GLY A 154 -1.46 -5.39 -8.27
CA GLY A 154 -2.36 -6.48 -8.67
C GLY A 154 -1.73 -7.42 -9.68
N LEU A 155 -1.45 -6.93 -10.90
CA LEU A 155 -1.04 -7.77 -12.02
C LEU A 155 0.26 -8.54 -11.77
N LEU A 156 1.27 -7.89 -11.19
CA LEU A 156 2.56 -8.52 -10.98
C LEU A 156 2.52 -9.58 -9.87
N VAL A 157 1.71 -9.36 -8.84
CA VAL A 157 1.50 -10.36 -7.78
C VAL A 157 0.73 -11.58 -8.32
N ILE A 158 -0.26 -11.35 -9.21
CA ILE A 158 -0.96 -12.45 -9.91
C ILE A 158 0.02 -13.26 -10.75
N VAL A 159 0.89 -12.60 -11.52
CA VAL A 159 1.93 -13.30 -12.33
C VAL A 159 2.85 -14.13 -11.45
N ALA A 160 3.33 -13.59 -10.32
CA ALA A 160 4.11 -14.35 -9.35
C ALA A 160 3.35 -15.60 -8.86
N GLY A 161 2.10 -15.42 -8.43
CA GLY A 161 1.25 -16.50 -7.95
C GLY A 161 1.02 -17.61 -8.99
N LEU A 162 0.79 -17.24 -10.25
CA LEU A 162 0.63 -18.21 -11.36
C LEU A 162 1.91 -19.05 -11.57
N ILE A 163 3.08 -18.43 -11.51
CA ILE A 163 4.35 -19.15 -11.68
C ILE A 163 4.60 -20.03 -10.46
N GLU A 164 4.36 -19.54 -9.25
CA GLU A 164 4.47 -20.33 -8.02
C GLU A 164 3.59 -21.57 -8.08
N THR A 165 2.34 -21.45 -8.54
CA THR A 165 1.39 -22.58 -8.62
C THR A 165 1.80 -23.62 -9.66
N ASN A 166 2.44 -23.21 -10.76
CA ASN A 166 2.73 -24.09 -11.88
C ASN A 166 4.19 -24.58 -11.94
N SER A 167 5.04 -24.27 -10.97
CA SER A 167 6.49 -24.58 -11.00
C SER A 167 6.96 -25.56 -9.91
N GLY A 168 6.05 -26.23 -9.19
CA GLY A 168 6.37 -27.15 -8.09
C GLY A 168 5.56 -28.44 -8.11
N LEU A 169 5.38 -29.06 -6.93
CA LEU A 169 4.49 -30.21 -6.74
C LEU A 169 3.05 -29.83 -7.10
N ALA A 170 2.25 -30.82 -7.45
CA ALA A 170 0.82 -30.64 -7.66
C ALA A 170 0.18 -29.92 -6.44
N PRO A 171 -0.58 -28.86 -6.66
CA PRO A 171 -1.18 -28.10 -5.57
C PRO A 171 -2.16 -28.93 -4.76
N VAL A 172 -2.18 -28.73 -3.44
CA VAL A 172 -3.20 -29.30 -2.57
C VAL A 172 -4.30 -28.27 -2.32
N GLY A 173 -5.54 -28.63 -2.63
CA GLY A 173 -6.71 -27.78 -2.42
C GLY A 173 -7.42 -28.10 -1.10
N VAL A 174 -7.82 -27.07 -0.36
CA VAL A 174 -8.73 -27.16 0.79
C VAL A 174 -9.90 -26.23 0.54
N THR A 175 -11.11 -26.76 0.57
CA THR A 175 -12.35 -26.00 0.43
C THR A 175 -13.05 -25.95 1.78
N VAL A 176 -13.34 -24.75 2.25
CA VAL A 176 -14.09 -24.52 3.49
C VAL A 176 -15.48 -24.02 3.12
N ASN A 177 -16.50 -24.77 3.54
CA ASN A 177 -17.91 -24.43 3.35
C ASN A 177 -18.45 -23.92 4.69
N ALA A 178 -18.86 -22.68 4.74
CA ALA A 178 -19.49 -22.06 5.90
C ALA A 178 -21.01 -22.11 5.77
N ASP A 179 -21.70 -22.66 6.75
CA ASP A 179 -23.16 -22.78 6.74
C ASP A 179 -23.76 -22.23 8.05
N PRO A 180 -24.59 -21.16 7.98
CA PRO A 180 -25.29 -20.61 9.14
C PRO A 180 -26.31 -21.57 9.79
N ALA A 181 -26.80 -22.56 9.05
CA ALA A 181 -27.77 -23.53 9.52
C ALA A 181 -27.12 -24.80 10.11
N ALA A 182 -25.81 -24.97 9.94
CA ALA A 182 -25.10 -26.13 10.48
C ALA A 182 -24.92 -26.03 12.00
N GLU A 183 -24.95 -27.19 12.67
CA GLU A 183 -24.59 -27.29 14.08
C GLU A 183 -23.07 -27.22 14.26
N TRP A 184 -22.63 -26.55 15.31
CA TRP A 184 -21.23 -26.46 15.66
C TRP A 184 -20.66 -27.83 16.06
N LYS A 185 -19.45 -28.13 15.56
CA LYS A 185 -18.69 -29.33 15.96
C LYS A 185 -17.27 -28.90 16.29
N ALA A 186 -16.70 -29.55 17.30
CA ALA A 186 -15.29 -29.35 17.65
C ALA A 186 -14.39 -29.82 16.49
N PRO A 187 -13.29 -29.11 16.20
CA PRO A 187 -12.35 -29.50 15.15
C PRO A 187 -11.63 -30.82 15.54
N GLU A 188 -11.54 -31.73 14.58
CA GLU A 188 -10.80 -33.00 14.74
C GLU A 188 -9.33 -32.79 14.33
N LEU A 189 -8.41 -33.05 15.28
CA LEU A 189 -6.96 -32.89 15.04
C LEU A 189 -6.30 -34.23 14.65
N ASP A 190 -6.85 -35.37 15.10
CA ASP A 190 -6.33 -36.70 14.87
C ASP A 190 -6.97 -37.35 13.63
N ALA A 191 -6.69 -36.78 12.45
CA ALA A 191 -7.25 -37.28 11.22
C ALA A 191 -6.32 -38.27 10.50
N ILE A 192 -6.90 -39.25 9.81
CA ILE A 192 -6.15 -40.25 9.02
C ILE A 192 -5.77 -39.66 7.65
N TYR A 193 -4.48 -39.63 7.35
CA TYR A 193 -3.96 -39.20 6.05
C TYR A 193 -3.91 -40.38 5.09
N SER A 194 -4.61 -40.29 3.98
CA SER A 194 -4.56 -41.28 2.90
C SER A 194 -4.04 -40.64 1.62
N THR A 195 -3.16 -41.37 0.91
CA THR A 195 -2.69 -40.93 -0.40
C THR A 195 -3.75 -41.22 -1.45
N PRO A 196 -4.27 -40.24 -2.20
CA PRO A 196 -5.18 -40.49 -3.31
C PRO A 196 -4.58 -41.45 -4.34
N ALA A 197 -5.39 -42.35 -4.91
CA ALA A 197 -4.93 -43.39 -5.84
C ALA A 197 -4.19 -42.80 -7.06
N GLY A 198 -4.57 -41.61 -7.53
CA GLY A 198 -3.92 -40.91 -8.64
C GLY A 198 -2.54 -40.34 -8.32
N LEU A 199 -2.14 -40.26 -7.05
CA LEU A 199 -0.83 -39.75 -6.59
C LEU A 199 0.05 -40.87 -6.02
N ALA A 200 -0.37 -42.13 -6.15
CA ALA A 200 0.41 -43.27 -5.71
C ALA A 200 1.73 -43.37 -6.50
N GLY A 201 2.83 -43.13 -5.84
CA GLY A 201 4.15 -43.15 -6.48
C GLY A 201 4.80 -41.80 -6.74
N GLU A 202 4.05 -40.70 -6.79
CA GLU A 202 4.60 -39.36 -6.90
C GLU A 202 4.74 -38.71 -5.51
N LEU A 203 5.70 -37.75 -5.40
CA LEU A 203 5.80 -36.92 -4.21
C LEU A 203 4.70 -35.86 -4.26
N ALA A 204 3.85 -35.84 -3.24
CA ALA A 204 2.69 -34.94 -3.21
C ALA A 204 2.32 -34.52 -1.80
N PHE A 205 1.64 -33.38 -1.68
CA PHE A 205 0.96 -33.00 -0.47
C PHE A 205 -0.34 -33.76 -0.31
N ILE A 206 -0.63 -34.18 0.91
CA ILE A 206 -1.88 -34.84 1.28
C ILE A 206 -2.50 -34.16 2.49
N THR A 207 -3.83 -34.10 2.52
CA THR A 207 -4.64 -33.64 3.62
C THR A 207 -5.72 -34.68 3.93
N PRO A 208 -6.16 -34.82 5.20
CA PRO A 208 -7.19 -35.80 5.53
C PRO A 208 -8.54 -35.48 4.91
N GLN A 209 -8.85 -34.20 4.72
CA GLN A 209 -10.10 -33.72 4.13
C GLN A 209 -9.83 -32.52 3.21
N ASN A 210 -10.31 -32.62 1.96
CA ASN A 210 -10.25 -31.52 1.00
C ASN A 210 -11.46 -30.59 1.10
N ASN A 211 -12.58 -31.06 1.70
CA ASN A 211 -13.80 -30.29 1.92
C ASN A 211 -14.16 -30.30 3.40
N ILE A 212 -14.29 -29.13 3.99
CA ILE A 212 -14.56 -28.94 5.41
C ILE A 212 -15.84 -28.13 5.53
N ASN A 213 -16.78 -28.65 6.33
CA ASN A 213 -18.01 -27.92 6.63
C ASN A 213 -17.89 -27.30 8.03
N VAL A 214 -18.09 -26.00 8.11
CA VAL A 214 -17.96 -25.21 9.35
C VAL A 214 -19.26 -24.47 9.60
N ALA A 215 -19.82 -24.61 10.80
CA ALA A 215 -20.95 -23.79 11.20
C ALA A 215 -20.53 -22.33 11.31
N VAL A 216 -21.38 -21.38 10.93
CA VAL A 216 -21.13 -19.95 11.18
C VAL A 216 -21.40 -19.60 12.63
N ASN A 217 -22.45 -20.18 13.21
CA ASN A 217 -22.83 -19.93 14.60
C ASN A 217 -21.89 -20.67 15.57
N THR A 218 -21.49 -19.97 16.62
CA THR A 218 -20.65 -20.52 17.69
C THR A 218 -21.48 -20.76 18.96
N PRO A 219 -21.16 -21.78 19.78
CA PRO A 219 -21.75 -21.92 21.11
C PRO A 219 -21.23 -20.80 22.02
N GLY A 220 -21.98 -20.41 23.03
CA GLY A 220 -21.52 -19.48 24.07
C GLY A 220 -20.38 -20.04 24.90
N GLU A 221 -20.49 -21.34 25.25
CA GLU A 221 -19.54 -22.11 26.05
C GLU A 221 -19.21 -23.45 25.40
N VAL A 222 -17.99 -23.90 25.61
CA VAL A 222 -17.48 -25.18 25.13
C VAL A 222 -16.87 -25.96 26.30
N THR A 223 -17.19 -27.25 26.38
CA THR A 223 -16.53 -28.18 27.29
C THR A 223 -15.46 -28.95 26.50
N ALA A 224 -14.22 -28.83 26.92
CA ALA A 224 -13.06 -29.45 26.25
C ALA A 224 -12.11 -30.08 27.26
N MET A 225 -11.35 -31.08 26.80
CA MET A 225 -10.27 -31.68 27.59
C MET A 225 -9.01 -30.83 27.48
N ILE A 226 -8.57 -30.24 28.59
CA ILE A 226 -7.33 -29.46 28.68
C ILE A 226 -6.46 -30.07 29.77
N ASP A 227 -5.24 -30.46 29.42
CA ASP A 227 -4.27 -31.08 30.33
C ASP A 227 -4.88 -32.31 31.09
N GLY A 228 -5.74 -33.07 30.40
CA GLY A 228 -6.37 -34.27 30.95
C GLY A 228 -7.53 -33.98 31.91
N LYS A 229 -8.04 -32.76 32.01
CA LYS A 229 -9.20 -32.35 32.78
C LYS A 229 -10.27 -31.77 31.87
N GLU A 230 -11.53 -32.09 32.18
CA GLU A 230 -12.68 -31.50 31.51
C GLU A 230 -12.89 -30.07 32.05
N GLU A 231 -12.82 -29.06 31.19
CA GLU A 231 -13.01 -27.64 31.54
C GLU A 231 -14.06 -27.03 30.63
N THR A 232 -15.07 -26.37 31.23
CA THR A 232 -16.08 -25.59 30.50
C THR A 232 -15.63 -24.12 30.46
N MET A 233 -15.57 -23.52 29.25
CA MET A 233 -15.10 -22.16 29.05
C MET A 233 -15.86 -21.45 27.96
N ALA A 234 -15.78 -20.11 27.94
CA ALA A 234 -16.31 -19.30 26.84
C ALA A 234 -15.65 -19.67 25.52
N PHE A 235 -16.40 -19.63 24.42
CA PHE A 235 -15.90 -19.98 23.07
C PHE A 235 -14.69 -19.14 22.65
N SER A 236 -14.63 -17.85 23.00
CA SER A 236 -13.48 -16.97 22.73
C SER A 236 -12.18 -17.49 23.34
N ARG A 237 -12.24 -17.97 24.60
CA ARG A 237 -11.09 -18.59 25.27
C ARG A 237 -10.70 -19.91 24.60
N TYR A 238 -11.69 -20.74 24.24
CA TYR A 238 -11.46 -21.99 23.52
C TYR A 238 -10.77 -21.73 22.16
N SER A 239 -11.27 -20.77 21.35
CA SER A 239 -10.66 -20.39 20.08
C SER A 239 -9.21 -19.91 20.24
N SER A 240 -8.93 -19.10 21.26
CA SER A 240 -7.55 -18.66 21.56
C SER A 240 -6.64 -19.82 21.92
N LEU A 241 -7.09 -20.73 22.80
CA LEU A 241 -6.33 -21.91 23.19
C LEU A 241 -6.05 -22.84 21.99
N MET A 242 -7.02 -23.02 21.10
CA MET A 242 -6.84 -23.83 19.88
C MET A 242 -5.84 -23.20 18.92
N ARG A 243 -5.84 -21.87 18.78
CA ARG A 243 -4.85 -21.13 17.96
C ARG A 243 -3.44 -21.29 18.53
N ASP A 244 -3.27 -21.14 19.84
CA ASP A 244 -2.00 -21.35 20.53
C ASP A 244 -1.54 -22.82 20.42
N SER A 245 -2.46 -23.78 20.53
CA SER A 245 -2.17 -25.21 20.31
C SER A 245 -1.66 -25.47 18.90
N VAL A 246 -2.27 -24.89 17.86
CA VAL A 246 -1.79 -25.00 16.46
C VAL A 246 -0.38 -24.42 16.32
N LYS A 247 -0.10 -23.28 16.95
CA LYS A 247 1.25 -22.70 16.97
C LYS A 247 2.27 -23.67 17.55
N HIS A 248 2.00 -24.20 18.75
CA HIS A 248 2.89 -25.13 19.43
C HIS A 248 3.04 -26.47 18.68
N MET A 249 1.98 -26.98 18.05
CA MET A 249 2.08 -28.18 17.22
C MET A 249 3.00 -27.95 16.02
N ASN A 250 2.88 -26.81 15.33
CA ASN A 250 3.75 -26.47 14.20
C ASN A 250 5.22 -26.26 14.63
N GLU A 251 5.46 -25.65 15.79
CA GLU A 251 6.80 -25.52 16.39
C GLU A 251 7.40 -26.91 16.70
N ARG A 252 6.66 -27.77 17.40
CA ARG A 252 7.09 -29.14 17.74
C ARG A 252 7.35 -29.99 16.50
N ASN A 253 6.59 -29.77 15.44
CA ASN A 253 6.75 -30.47 14.15
C ASN A 253 7.90 -29.91 13.31
N GLY A 254 8.57 -28.82 13.76
CA GLY A 254 9.73 -28.23 13.11
C GLY A 254 9.42 -27.31 11.95
N PHE A 255 8.19 -26.79 11.83
CA PHE A 255 7.78 -25.89 10.76
C PHE A 255 7.96 -24.41 11.09
N VAL A 256 7.99 -24.06 12.37
CA VAL A 256 8.20 -22.70 12.87
C VAL A 256 9.37 -22.78 13.84
N ALA A 257 10.31 -21.84 13.76
CA ALA A 257 11.37 -21.74 14.75
C ALA A 257 10.74 -21.48 16.14
N ALA A 258 11.00 -22.39 17.10
CA ALA A 258 10.58 -22.15 18.48
C ALA A 258 11.14 -20.80 18.93
N GLU A 259 10.31 -19.95 19.50
CA GLU A 259 10.79 -18.72 20.14
C GLU A 259 11.82 -19.13 21.20
N THR A 260 13.07 -18.75 21.00
CA THR A 260 14.12 -19.01 21.99
C THR A 260 13.64 -18.41 23.30
N PRO A 261 13.58 -19.17 24.43
CA PRO A 261 13.21 -18.59 25.71
C PRO A 261 14.11 -17.39 25.95
N THR A 262 13.54 -16.23 26.01
CA THR A 262 14.27 -14.98 26.32
C THR A 262 14.97 -15.22 27.63
N ALA A 263 16.30 -15.04 27.67
CA ALA A 263 17.10 -15.27 28.89
C ALA A 263 16.43 -14.55 30.07
N PRO A 264 16.42 -15.14 31.28
CA PRO A 264 15.86 -14.50 32.47
C PRO A 264 16.60 -13.17 32.72
N GLY A 265 15.98 -12.08 32.35
CA GLY A 265 16.58 -10.73 32.35
C GLY A 265 16.13 -9.88 31.15
N ALA A 266 15.72 -10.49 30.03
CA ALA A 266 15.15 -9.75 28.90
C ALA A 266 13.62 -9.53 29.05
N GLU A 267 12.95 -10.24 29.94
CA GLU A 267 11.56 -9.95 30.35
C GLU A 267 11.40 -8.61 31.07
N ALA A 268 12.48 -8.02 31.57
CA ALA A 268 12.45 -6.69 32.17
C ALA A 268 12.37 -5.56 31.14
N THR A 269 12.49 -5.86 29.84
CA THR A 269 12.25 -4.95 28.70
C THR A 269 11.06 -5.34 27.82
N ALA A 270 10.33 -6.41 28.13
CA ALA A 270 8.94 -6.52 27.72
C ALA A 270 8.23 -5.30 28.32
N LYS A 271 7.94 -4.32 27.44
CA LYS A 271 7.27 -3.08 27.79
C LYS A 271 6.20 -3.38 28.81
N LYS A 272 6.37 -2.87 30.05
CA LYS A 272 5.22 -2.45 30.84
C LYS A 272 4.32 -1.78 29.84
N ALA A 273 3.10 -2.25 29.67
CA ALA A 273 2.09 -1.51 28.91
C ALA A 273 2.21 -0.09 29.44
N ASP A 274 2.80 0.81 28.62
CA ASP A 274 3.12 2.15 29.08
C ASP A 274 1.82 2.70 29.63
N GLU A 275 1.81 3.04 30.93
CA GLU A 275 0.66 3.74 31.49
C GLU A 275 0.42 4.94 30.57
N PRO A 276 -0.79 5.14 30.07
CA PRO A 276 -1.04 6.17 29.07
C PRO A 276 -0.53 7.50 29.62
N SER A 277 0.22 8.24 28.83
CA SER A 277 0.74 9.54 29.26
C SER A 277 -0.40 10.37 29.84
N ALA A 278 -0.13 11.26 30.79
CA ALA A 278 -1.15 12.13 31.40
C ALA A 278 -1.98 12.86 30.33
N PHE A 279 -1.37 13.21 29.21
CA PHE A 279 -2.05 13.83 28.06
C PHE A 279 -2.98 12.85 27.35
N THR A 280 -2.54 11.61 27.11
CA THR A 280 -3.39 10.55 26.50
C THR A 280 -4.58 10.21 27.39
N ALA A 281 -4.35 10.12 28.72
CA ALA A 281 -5.41 9.87 29.68
C ALA A 281 -6.43 11.05 29.74
N TRP A 282 -5.94 12.28 29.69
CA TRP A 282 -6.79 13.48 29.61
C TRP A 282 -7.60 13.52 28.31
N LEU A 283 -6.98 13.24 27.15
CA LEU A 283 -7.68 13.16 25.86
C LEU A 283 -8.77 12.08 25.88
N LYS A 284 -8.45 10.88 26.35
CA LYS A 284 -9.42 9.77 26.42
C LYS A 284 -10.58 10.10 27.35
N LYS A 285 -10.32 10.75 28.50
CA LYS A 285 -11.35 11.14 29.46
C LYS A 285 -12.30 12.20 28.89
N ASN A 286 -11.80 13.18 28.12
CA ASN A 286 -12.63 14.31 27.67
C ASN A 286 -13.20 14.13 26.27
N PHE A 287 -12.56 13.33 25.41
CA PHE A 287 -12.90 13.17 24.00
C PHE A 287 -12.96 11.69 23.57
N GLY A 288 -12.79 10.73 24.49
CA GLY A 288 -12.96 9.31 24.21
C GLY A 288 -14.41 8.99 23.86
N GLU A 289 -14.60 8.11 22.89
CA GLU A 289 -15.93 7.64 22.50
C GLU A 289 -16.45 6.65 23.55
N GLU A 290 -17.61 6.95 24.15
CA GLU A 290 -18.35 6.01 24.98
C GLU A 290 -19.13 5.06 24.07
N ARG A 291 -18.91 3.76 24.22
CA ARG A 291 -19.65 2.73 23.50
C ARG A 291 -20.37 1.84 24.48
N GLU A 292 -21.59 1.46 24.11
CA GLU A 292 -22.28 0.38 24.79
C GLU A 292 -21.48 -0.91 24.57
N PRO A 293 -21.34 -1.75 25.60
CA PRO A 293 -20.66 -3.03 25.46
C PRO A 293 -21.39 -3.88 24.40
N PHE A 294 -20.74 -4.08 23.26
CA PHE A 294 -21.21 -4.96 22.22
C PHE A 294 -20.69 -6.36 22.54
N THR A 295 -21.60 -7.30 22.72
CA THR A 295 -21.24 -8.72 22.78
C THR A 295 -20.88 -9.18 21.36
N ALA A 296 -19.60 -9.11 21.02
CA ALA A 296 -19.12 -9.68 19.79
C ALA A 296 -19.40 -11.18 19.76
N ARG A 297 -20.04 -11.68 18.72
CA ARG A 297 -20.03 -13.10 18.44
C ARG A 297 -18.64 -13.47 17.93
N ASP A 298 -18.05 -14.50 18.53
CA ASP A 298 -16.73 -14.98 18.10
C ASP A 298 -16.82 -15.66 16.74
N ASN A 299 -15.80 -15.47 15.91
CA ASN A 299 -15.65 -16.19 14.65
C ASN A 299 -15.42 -17.68 14.93
N ASN A 300 -16.15 -18.56 14.22
CA ASN A 300 -15.85 -19.97 14.23
C ASN A 300 -14.58 -20.27 13.43
N PHE A 301 -14.02 -21.45 13.58
CA PHE A 301 -12.78 -21.84 12.94
C PHE A 301 -12.75 -23.32 12.55
N ALA A 302 -11.86 -23.66 11.63
CA ALA A 302 -11.47 -25.02 11.28
C ALA A 302 -9.94 -25.16 11.31
N ILE A 303 -9.48 -26.37 11.61
CA ILE A 303 -8.05 -26.70 11.62
C ILE A 303 -7.82 -27.84 10.66
N VAL A 304 -6.80 -27.71 9.78
CA VAL A 304 -6.46 -28.70 8.78
C VAL A 304 -4.98 -28.96 8.79
N GLY A 305 -4.59 -30.21 8.86
CA GLY A 305 -3.20 -30.63 8.69
C GLY A 305 -2.89 -30.96 7.23
N VAL A 306 -1.71 -30.57 6.76
CA VAL A 306 -1.14 -30.93 5.46
C VAL A 306 0.24 -31.54 5.68
N ARG A 307 0.56 -32.65 5.02
CA ARG A 307 1.89 -33.28 5.06
C ARG A 307 2.28 -33.84 3.70
N LEU A 308 3.51 -34.27 3.55
CA LEU A 308 3.92 -35.06 2.37
C LEU A 308 3.47 -36.52 2.52
N ASN A 309 3.26 -37.18 1.39
CA ASN A 309 2.88 -38.60 1.33
C ASN A 309 4.09 -39.53 1.41
N LYS A 310 5.29 -39.04 1.07
CA LYS A 310 6.56 -39.78 1.16
C LYS A 310 7.72 -38.84 1.45
N GLN A 311 8.86 -39.41 1.86
CA GLN A 311 10.07 -38.68 2.19
C GLN A 311 10.70 -38.05 0.93
N PRO A 312 11.03 -36.73 0.95
CA PRO A 312 11.83 -36.10 -0.08
C PRO A 312 13.28 -36.58 -0.08
N ALA A 313 14.06 -36.27 -1.09
CA ALA A 313 15.46 -36.60 -1.14
C ALA A 313 16.24 -35.93 0.01
N ALA A 314 17.33 -36.57 0.45
CA ALA A 314 18.14 -36.04 1.54
C ALA A 314 18.68 -34.63 1.18
N GLY A 315 18.39 -33.65 2.02
CA GLY A 315 18.75 -32.24 1.81
C GLY A 315 17.83 -31.46 0.86
N GLU A 316 16.78 -32.08 0.35
CA GLU A 316 15.74 -31.40 -0.42
C GLU A 316 14.75 -30.70 0.51
N GLU A 317 14.47 -29.43 0.25
CA GLU A 317 13.47 -28.64 0.95
C GLU A 317 12.26 -28.40 0.04
N ILE A 318 11.09 -28.82 0.49
CA ILE A 318 9.83 -28.60 -0.20
C ILE A 318 9.00 -27.58 0.57
N VAL A 319 8.76 -26.45 -0.05
CA VAL A 319 8.04 -25.35 0.57
C VAL A 319 6.56 -25.44 0.21
N LEU A 320 5.69 -25.48 1.21
CA LEU A 320 4.26 -25.32 1.06
C LEU A 320 3.88 -23.87 1.39
N ASN A 321 3.23 -23.17 0.46
CA ASN A 321 2.60 -21.88 0.69
C ASN A 321 1.10 -22.01 0.48
N VAL A 322 0.31 -21.68 1.50
CA VAL A 322 -1.14 -21.73 1.43
C VAL A 322 -1.72 -20.33 1.28
N THR A 323 -2.57 -20.16 0.28
CA THR A 323 -3.20 -18.89 -0.05
C THR A 323 -4.67 -19.09 -0.37
N HIS A 324 -5.48 -18.02 -0.21
CA HIS A 324 -6.85 -18.00 -0.69
C HIS A 324 -6.84 -18.00 -2.24
N LYS A 325 -7.55 -18.93 -2.84
CA LYS A 325 -7.62 -19.11 -4.31
C LYS A 325 -8.86 -18.45 -4.91
N SER A 326 -10.02 -18.74 -4.34
CA SER A 326 -11.30 -18.23 -4.83
C SER A 326 -12.40 -18.41 -3.78
N GLY A 327 -13.53 -17.74 -3.99
CA GLY A 327 -14.67 -17.81 -3.10
C GLY A 327 -14.75 -16.62 -2.14
N ASP A 328 -15.51 -16.77 -1.07
CA ASP A 328 -15.83 -15.68 -0.16
C ASP A 328 -14.64 -15.30 0.74
N GLN A 329 -14.32 -14.01 0.79
CA GLN A 329 -13.25 -13.45 1.62
C GLN A 329 -13.60 -13.40 3.12
N SER A 330 -14.84 -13.71 3.49
CA SER A 330 -15.28 -13.85 4.89
C SER A 330 -14.77 -15.12 5.54
N ILE A 331 -14.27 -16.08 4.76
CA ILE A 331 -13.52 -17.23 5.24
C ILE A 331 -12.03 -16.93 5.04
N LYS A 332 -11.29 -16.84 6.14
CA LYS A 332 -9.89 -16.37 6.15
C LYS A 332 -8.94 -17.45 6.66
N LEU A 333 -7.74 -17.47 6.10
CA LEU A 333 -6.62 -18.18 6.67
C LEU A 333 -5.90 -17.26 7.67
N GLU A 334 -5.75 -17.69 8.93
CA GLU A 334 -5.08 -16.92 9.98
C GLU A 334 -3.59 -16.73 9.63
N GLN A 335 -3.15 -15.50 9.52
CA GLN A 335 -1.78 -15.15 9.11
C GLN A 335 -1.03 -14.31 10.14
N ASN A 336 -1.75 -13.66 11.08
CA ASN A 336 -1.13 -12.71 12.00
C ASN A 336 -0.31 -13.39 13.10
N LYS A 337 -0.75 -14.58 13.53
CA LYS A 337 -0.13 -15.36 14.61
C LYS A 337 0.40 -16.72 14.16
N LEU A 338 0.00 -17.19 12.99
CA LEU A 338 0.32 -18.51 12.46
C LEU A 338 1.01 -18.40 11.09
N SER A 339 1.95 -19.31 10.83
CA SER A 339 2.59 -19.39 9.53
C SER A 339 1.64 -19.99 8.50
N THR A 340 1.70 -19.48 7.27
CA THR A 340 1.07 -20.08 6.08
C THR A 340 2.11 -20.63 5.11
N ARG A 341 3.40 -20.55 5.50
CA ARG A 341 4.53 -21.09 4.78
C ARG A 341 5.24 -22.12 5.64
N PHE A 342 5.36 -23.33 5.13
CA PHE A 342 5.96 -24.46 5.81
C PHE A 342 7.06 -25.08 4.97
N VAL A 343 8.16 -25.50 5.58
CA VAL A 343 9.28 -26.15 4.91
C VAL A 343 9.32 -27.60 5.35
N PHE A 344 9.09 -28.49 4.40
CA PHE A 344 9.20 -29.94 4.59
C PHE A 344 10.59 -30.42 4.17
N THR A 345 11.16 -31.29 4.99
CA THR A 345 12.46 -31.89 4.79
C THR A 345 12.39 -33.40 5.00
N ASP A 346 13.47 -34.08 4.84
CA ASP A 346 13.61 -35.52 5.19
C ASP A 346 13.33 -35.85 6.66
N LYS A 347 13.28 -34.83 7.56
CA LYS A 347 13.08 -34.97 9.01
C LYS A 347 11.66 -34.76 9.50
N ASN A 348 10.85 -34.02 8.75
CA ASN A 348 9.49 -33.61 9.16
C ASN A 348 8.41 -33.88 8.11
N TRP A 349 8.72 -34.58 7.02
CA TRP A 349 7.83 -34.82 5.89
C TRP A 349 6.53 -35.56 6.27
N ASP A 350 6.57 -36.43 7.28
CA ASP A 350 5.46 -37.25 7.80
C ASP A 350 4.63 -36.51 8.86
N LYS A 351 5.12 -35.36 9.34
CA LYS A 351 4.43 -34.55 10.34
C LYS A 351 3.48 -33.56 9.67
N PRO A 352 2.26 -33.35 10.19
CA PRO A 352 1.35 -32.37 9.61
C PRO A 352 1.74 -30.94 9.97
N ALA A 353 1.70 -30.05 8.97
CA ALA A 353 1.65 -28.62 9.14
C ALA A 353 0.19 -28.19 9.28
N TYR A 354 -0.17 -27.60 10.40
CA TYR A 354 -1.55 -27.24 10.71
C TYR A 354 -1.87 -25.81 10.27
N LEU A 355 -2.99 -25.67 9.60
CA LEU A 355 -3.59 -24.44 9.09
C LEU A 355 -4.84 -24.11 9.89
N PHE A 356 -5.06 -22.84 10.17
CA PHE A 356 -6.20 -22.36 10.95
C PHE A 356 -7.05 -21.44 10.05
N TYR A 357 -8.30 -21.84 9.81
CA TYR A 357 -9.26 -21.10 9.01
C TYR A 357 -10.31 -20.46 9.90
N GLU A 358 -10.56 -19.16 9.75
CA GLU A 358 -11.61 -18.45 10.47
C GLU A 358 -12.81 -18.16 9.54
N VAL A 359 -14.01 -18.33 10.09
CA VAL A 359 -15.28 -18.04 9.43
C VAL A 359 -15.94 -16.86 10.10
N ASP A 360 -16.21 -15.80 9.35
CA ASP A 360 -16.81 -14.57 9.87
C ASP A 360 -18.25 -14.84 10.35
N HIS A 361 -18.54 -14.51 11.60
CA HIS A 361 -19.85 -14.68 12.24
C HIS A 361 -20.99 -13.87 11.61
N LYS A 362 -20.69 -12.93 10.71
CA LYS A 362 -21.66 -12.09 9.98
C LYS A 362 -22.28 -12.78 8.77
N LEU A 363 -21.78 -13.93 8.39
CA LEU A 363 -22.33 -14.68 7.27
C LEU A 363 -23.77 -15.10 7.57
N THR A 364 -24.69 -14.71 6.68
CA THR A 364 -26.12 -15.02 6.80
C THR A 364 -26.60 -16.09 5.81
N GLN A 365 -25.76 -16.43 4.84
CA GLN A 365 -26.06 -17.45 3.82
C GLN A 365 -24.88 -18.42 3.71
N PRO A 366 -25.14 -19.68 3.30
CA PRO A 366 -24.09 -20.63 3.01
C PRO A 366 -23.12 -20.09 1.97
N THR A 367 -21.83 -20.17 2.24
CA THR A 367 -20.79 -19.70 1.33
C THR A 367 -19.57 -20.61 1.36
N THR A 368 -18.71 -20.48 0.38
CA THR A 368 -17.56 -21.35 0.19
C THR A 368 -16.33 -20.54 -0.16
N ALA A 369 -15.19 -20.91 0.42
CA ALA A 369 -13.89 -20.41 0.02
C ALA A 369 -12.94 -21.59 -0.26
N SER A 370 -12.16 -21.47 -1.32
CA SER A 370 -11.14 -22.44 -1.70
C SER A 370 -9.76 -21.86 -1.43
N PHE A 371 -8.93 -22.66 -0.79
CA PHE A 371 -7.54 -22.37 -0.51
C PHE A 371 -6.65 -23.35 -1.27
N GLU A 372 -5.49 -22.87 -1.69
CA GLU A 372 -4.53 -23.67 -2.43
C GLU A 372 -3.16 -23.61 -1.76
N GLY A 373 -2.64 -24.80 -1.43
CA GLY A 373 -1.28 -24.99 -1.00
C GLY A 373 -0.41 -25.29 -2.22
N ALA A 374 0.46 -24.38 -2.58
CA ALA A 374 1.37 -24.50 -3.72
C ALA A 374 2.82 -24.66 -3.27
N SER A 375 3.57 -25.45 -4.00
CA SER A 375 5.00 -25.75 -3.76
C SER A 375 5.86 -25.25 -4.91
N GLY A 376 5.62 -24.01 -5.34
CA GLY A 376 6.32 -23.51 -6.50
C GLY A 376 7.73 -22.97 -6.21
N ASN A 377 8.48 -22.76 -7.29
CA ASN A 377 9.78 -22.11 -7.23
C ASN A 377 9.60 -20.60 -7.02
N ILE A 378 9.49 -20.18 -5.75
CA ILE A 378 9.27 -18.79 -5.36
C ILE A 378 10.38 -17.86 -5.86
N PRO A 379 11.68 -18.18 -5.72
CA PRO A 379 12.74 -17.39 -6.32
C PRO A 379 12.55 -17.18 -7.82
N LEU A 380 12.23 -18.23 -8.58
CA LEU A 380 11.96 -18.11 -10.02
C LEU A 380 10.78 -17.19 -10.32
N ALA A 381 9.67 -17.34 -9.58
CA ALA A 381 8.48 -16.52 -9.79
C ALA A 381 8.79 -15.03 -9.66
N TRP A 382 9.48 -14.64 -8.60
CA TRP A 382 9.83 -13.24 -8.36
C TRP A 382 10.94 -12.75 -9.31
N SER A 383 11.90 -13.61 -9.68
CA SER A 383 12.87 -13.28 -10.73
C SER A 383 12.20 -12.96 -12.06
N VAL A 384 11.19 -13.74 -12.46
CA VAL A 384 10.42 -13.48 -13.68
C VAL A 384 9.63 -12.17 -13.57
N VAL A 385 9.00 -11.88 -12.42
CA VAL A 385 8.29 -10.61 -12.20
C VAL A 385 9.21 -9.41 -12.40
N PHE A 386 10.41 -9.43 -11.79
CA PHE A 386 11.36 -8.33 -11.95
C PHE A 386 11.99 -8.29 -13.35
N ALA A 387 12.17 -9.43 -14.02
CA ALA A 387 12.59 -9.46 -15.42
C ALA A 387 11.53 -8.84 -16.35
N VAL A 388 10.24 -9.10 -16.13
CA VAL A 388 9.12 -8.48 -16.87
C VAL A 388 9.07 -6.97 -16.64
N LEU A 389 9.22 -6.52 -15.38
CA LEU A 389 9.32 -5.09 -15.07
C LEU A 389 10.52 -4.44 -15.74
N SER A 390 11.68 -5.09 -15.72
CA SER A 390 12.88 -4.62 -16.40
C SER A 390 12.64 -4.48 -17.89
N ALA A 391 12.12 -5.53 -18.56
CA ALA A 391 11.79 -5.51 -19.98
C ALA A 391 10.81 -4.36 -20.31
N PHE A 392 9.79 -4.16 -19.50
CA PHE A 392 8.87 -3.02 -19.63
C PHE A 392 9.62 -1.68 -19.58
N PHE A 393 10.54 -1.50 -18.62
CA PHE A 393 11.32 -0.25 -18.52
C PHE A 393 12.29 -0.06 -19.68
N PHE A 394 12.89 -1.12 -20.24
CA PHE A 394 13.66 -1.04 -21.47
C PHE A 394 12.81 -0.54 -22.65
N ILE A 395 11.60 -1.08 -22.82
CA ILE A 395 10.66 -0.66 -23.86
C ILE A 395 10.25 0.81 -23.65
N VAL A 396 9.91 1.19 -22.43
CA VAL A 396 9.51 2.55 -22.07
C VAL A 396 10.64 3.54 -22.30
N ALA A 397 11.87 3.23 -21.89
CA ALA A 397 13.04 4.09 -22.12
C ALA A 397 13.32 4.28 -23.62
N ALA A 398 13.22 3.21 -24.40
CA ALA A 398 13.34 3.27 -25.85
C ALA A 398 12.22 4.12 -26.48
N TYR A 399 10.96 3.89 -26.07
CA TYR A 399 9.81 4.68 -26.52
C TYR A 399 9.95 6.16 -26.16
N HIS A 400 10.31 6.50 -24.92
CA HIS A 400 10.49 7.88 -24.48
C HIS A 400 11.68 8.56 -25.14
N SER A 401 12.71 7.84 -25.54
CA SER A 401 13.83 8.38 -26.34
C SER A 401 13.32 9.00 -27.63
N TRP A 402 12.24 8.46 -28.19
CA TRP A 402 11.56 8.97 -29.38
C TRP A 402 10.37 9.89 -29.04
N ALA A 403 9.51 9.53 -28.08
CA ALA A 403 8.24 10.20 -27.81
C ALA A 403 8.38 11.54 -27.09
N LEU A 404 9.37 11.70 -26.17
CA LEU A 404 9.55 12.94 -25.43
C LEU A 404 9.97 14.09 -26.34
N PRO A 405 9.26 15.24 -26.30
CA PRO A 405 9.64 16.44 -27.05
C PRO A 405 11.01 16.98 -26.61
N ARG A 406 11.52 17.95 -27.37
CA ARG A 406 12.76 18.69 -27.07
C ARG A 406 12.44 20.15 -26.96
N PRO A 407 11.85 20.62 -25.85
CA PRO A 407 11.50 22.03 -25.71
C PRO A 407 12.76 22.88 -25.61
N ALA A 408 12.72 24.07 -26.22
CA ALA A 408 13.85 25.01 -26.16
C ALA A 408 14.12 25.50 -24.72
N SER A 409 13.09 25.47 -23.86
CA SER A 409 13.15 25.81 -22.43
C SER A 409 13.92 24.80 -21.59
N ASP A 410 14.15 23.55 -22.07
CA ASP A 410 14.96 22.52 -21.40
C ASP A 410 16.44 22.67 -21.77
N GLY A 411 16.98 23.90 -21.62
CA GLY A 411 18.38 24.21 -21.83
C GLY A 411 19.24 23.88 -20.58
N ARG A 412 20.56 23.77 -20.85
CA ARG A 412 21.56 23.69 -19.77
C ARG A 412 21.82 25.10 -19.24
N ASN A 413 21.87 25.29 -17.94
CA ASN A 413 22.35 26.53 -17.35
C ASN A 413 23.88 26.67 -17.52
N ASP A 414 24.33 27.82 -18.08
CA ASP A 414 25.75 28.06 -18.38
C ASP A 414 26.65 28.13 -17.14
N ALA A 415 26.09 28.34 -15.94
CA ALA A 415 26.81 28.40 -14.67
C ALA A 415 27.45 27.06 -14.23
N GLY A 416 27.06 25.93 -14.85
CA GLY A 416 27.49 24.59 -14.44
C GLY A 416 28.87 24.13 -14.93
N ASN A 417 29.74 24.99 -15.40
CA ASN A 417 31.04 24.59 -15.95
C ASN A 417 32.17 24.47 -14.92
N THR A 418 31.98 24.97 -13.70
CA THR A 418 32.96 24.85 -12.60
C THR A 418 32.32 24.30 -11.34
N ALA A 419 33.08 23.54 -10.54
CA ALA A 419 32.60 22.99 -9.26
C ALA A 419 32.11 24.08 -8.30
N SER A 420 32.83 25.22 -8.24
CA SER A 420 32.44 26.39 -7.45
C SER A 420 31.13 27.02 -7.93
N GLY A 421 30.91 27.08 -9.26
CA GLY A 421 29.67 27.60 -9.85
C GLY A 421 28.47 26.69 -9.49
N ILE A 422 28.63 25.38 -9.54
CA ILE A 422 27.59 24.41 -9.17
C ILE A 422 27.19 24.56 -7.70
N ILE A 423 28.17 24.67 -6.79
CA ILE A 423 27.93 24.84 -5.35
C ILE A 423 27.25 26.18 -5.06
N SER A 424 27.71 27.26 -5.70
CA SER A 424 27.08 28.58 -5.56
C SER A 424 25.63 28.58 -6.00
N GLU A 425 25.34 28.00 -7.18
CA GLU A 425 23.97 27.92 -7.73
C GLU A 425 23.06 26.98 -6.91
N PHE A 426 23.64 25.94 -6.28
CA PHE A 426 22.93 25.10 -5.34
C PHE A 426 22.38 25.92 -4.16
N PHE A 427 23.22 26.68 -3.48
CA PHE A 427 22.78 27.52 -2.36
C PHE A 427 21.87 28.66 -2.80
N GLU A 428 22.10 29.23 -3.99
CA GLU A 428 21.24 30.24 -4.58
C GLU A 428 19.83 29.71 -4.83
N THR A 429 19.70 28.45 -5.24
CA THR A 429 18.40 27.78 -5.45
C THR A 429 17.56 27.77 -4.18
N PHE A 430 18.15 27.34 -3.04
CA PHE A 430 17.44 27.36 -1.76
C PHE A 430 17.17 28.80 -1.29
N LYS A 431 18.17 29.67 -1.37
CA LYS A 431 18.01 31.08 -1.00
C LYS A 431 16.89 31.73 -1.81
N SER A 432 16.85 31.50 -3.11
CA SER A 432 15.81 32.07 -3.99
C SER A 432 14.43 31.51 -3.70
N PHE A 433 14.31 30.23 -3.28
CA PHE A 433 13.03 29.65 -2.86
C PHE A 433 12.46 30.33 -1.62
N PHE A 434 13.26 30.41 -0.55
CA PHE A 434 12.82 31.01 0.73
C PHE A 434 12.68 32.53 0.66
N SER A 435 13.33 33.18 -0.32
CA SER A 435 13.23 34.63 -0.55
C SER A 435 12.03 35.02 -1.45
N LYS A 436 11.27 34.04 -1.98
CA LYS A 436 10.07 34.34 -2.77
C LYS A 436 9.03 35.08 -1.94
N PRO A 437 8.27 35.99 -2.56
CA PRO A 437 7.11 36.60 -1.92
C PRO A 437 6.17 35.51 -1.39
N GLN A 438 5.76 35.63 -0.13
CA GLN A 438 4.88 34.68 0.53
C GLN A 438 5.43 33.25 0.69
N ALA A 439 6.76 33.02 0.68
CA ALA A 439 7.35 31.69 0.82
C ALA A 439 6.82 30.92 2.05
N TRP A 440 6.75 31.58 3.21
CA TRP A 440 6.24 30.96 4.44
C TRP A 440 4.75 30.64 4.39
N VAL A 441 3.95 31.48 3.74
CA VAL A 441 2.51 31.22 3.50
C VAL A 441 2.35 30.02 2.53
N ALA A 442 3.18 29.95 1.51
CA ALA A 442 3.19 28.83 0.58
C ALA A 442 3.59 27.52 1.26
N ILE A 443 4.62 27.54 2.13
CA ILE A 443 5.01 26.37 2.92
C ILE A 443 3.86 25.96 3.87
N ALA A 444 3.26 26.92 4.57
CA ALA A 444 2.10 26.62 5.41
C ALA A 444 0.93 26.01 4.60
N PHE A 445 0.68 26.53 3.37
CA PHE A 445 -0.31 25.92 2.48
C PHE A 445 0.07 24.47 2.11
N MET A 446 1.32 24.20 1.77
CA MET A 446 1.79 22.87 1.42
C MET A 446 1.63 21.86 2.58
N LEU A 447 1.81 22.32 3.81
CA LEU A 447 1.68 21.48 5.01
C LEU A 447 0.23 21.31 5.45
N LEU A 448 -0.61 22.36 5.36
CA LEU A 448 -1.94 22.40 5.98
C LEU A 448 -3.09 22.08 5.02
N TYR A 449 -2.92 22.30 3.71
CA TYR A 449 -4.01 22.08 2.75
C TYR A 449 -4.52 20.64 2.75
N ARG A 450 -3.64 19.67 2.95
CA ARG A 450 -3.95 18.23 2.99
C ARG A 450 -4.01 17.66 4.40
N LEU A 451 -4.02 18.49 5.43
CA LEU A 451 -3.99 18.05 6.83
C LEU A 451 -5.12 17.05 7.21
N PRO A 452 -6.40 17.27 6.86
CA PRO A 452 -7.45 16.31 7.15
C PRO A 452 -7.28 15.02 6.35
N GLU A 453 -6.97 15.11 5.06
CA GLU A 453 -6.80 13.96 4.17
C GLU A 453 -5.59 13.10 4.55
N ALA A 454 -4.50 13.70 5.01
CA ALA A 454 -3.32 12.98 5.46
C ALA A 454 -3.60 12.02 6.63
N GLN A 455 -4.54 12.39 7.50
CA GLN A 455 -5.01 11.56 8.61
C GLN A 455 -6.04 10.55 8.14
N LEU A 456 -7.01 11.00 7.34
CA LEU A 456 -8.12 10.19 6.85
C LEU A 456 -7.64 8.98 6.04
N VAL A 457 -6.74 9.18 5.07
CA VAL A 457 -6.24 8.11 4.18
C VAL A 457 -5.57 6.95 4.93
N LYS A 458 -5.02 7.20 6.11
CA LYS A 458 -4.40 6.17 6.96
C LYS A 458 -5.42 5.26 7.63
N LEU A 459 -6.61 5.77 7.89
CA LEU A 459 -7.62 5.08 8.70
C LEU A 459 -8.85 4.64 7.92
N ILE A 460 -8.99 4.99 6.64
CA ILE A 460 -10.11 4.52 5.82
C ILE A 460 -10.15 2.99 5.76
N ASN A 461 -9.06 2.34 5.38
CA ASN A 461 -9.02 0.88 5.28
C ASN A 461 -9.22 0.19 6.64
N PRO A 462 -8.52 0.59 7.74
CA PRO A 462 -8.85 0.10 9.06
C PRO A 462 -10.33 0.28 9.42
N PHE A 463 -10.91 1.46 9.20
CA PHE A 463 -12.33 1.73 9.51
C PHE A 463 -13.30 0.83 8.73
N LEU A 464 -13.01 0.56 7.45
CA LEU A 464 -13.84 -0.32 6.63
C LEU A 464 -13.75 -1.79 7.10
N LEU A 465 -12.57 -2.23 7.53
CA LEU A 465 -12.28 -3.61 7.92
C LEU A 465 -12.55 -3.94 9.38
N ASP A 466 -12.32 -2.98 10.28
CA ASP A 466 -12.45 -3.21 11.71
C ASP A 466 -13.87 -3.62 12.08
N PRO A 467 -14.02 -4.53 13.05
CA PRO A 467 -15.32 -4.98 13.52
C PRO A 467 -16.19 -3.83 14.07
N ILE A 468 -17.49 -4.02 14.03
CA ILE A 468 -18.48 -3.02 14.48
C ILE A 468 -18.30 -2.68 15.97
N ASP A 469 -17.93 -3.64 16.79
CA ASP A 469 -17.62 -3.45 18.22
C ASP A 469 -16.42 -2.52 18.45
N LYS A 470 -15.47 -2.49 17.53
CA LYS A 470 -14.36 -1.51 17.52
C LYS A 470 -14.73 -0.19 16.83
N GLY A 471 -15.98 -0.07 16.32
CA GLY A 471 -16.52 1.10 15.62
C GLY A 471 -16.14 1.20 14.16
N GLY A 472 -15.63 0.13 13.59
CA GLY A 472 -15.48 -0.02 12.16
C GLY A 472 -16.79 -0.43 11.48
N LEU A 473 -16.74 -0.65 10.16
CA LEU A 473 -17.88 -1.14 9.38
C LEU A 473 -17.91 -2.65 9.25
N GLY A 474 -16.81 -3.33 9.55
CA GLY A 474 -16.67 -4.79 9.50
C GLY A 474 -16.86 -5.36 8.10
N LEU A 475 -16.47 -4.63 7.06
CA LEU A 475 -16.48 -5.14 5.69
C LEU A 475 -15.44 -6.22 5.50
N THR A 476 -15.72 -7.15 4.61
CA THR A 476 -14.76 -8.14 4.17
C THR A 476 -13.66 -7.50 3.33
N THR A 477 -12.52 -8.15 3.21
CA THR A 477 -11.41 -7.68 2.37
C THR A 477 -11.82 -7.53 0.91
N GLY A 478 -12.71 -8.43 0.42
CA GLY A 478 -13.25 -8.37 -0.93
C GLY A 478 -14.13 -7.13 -1.17
N GLU A 479 -15.01 -6.82 -0.22
CA GLU A 479 -15.84 -5.61 -0.27
C GLU A 479 -15.00 -4.34 -0.25
N VAL A 480 -13.99 -4.27 0.61
CA VAL A 480 -13.05 -3.13 0.63
C VAL A 480 -12.29 -3.00 -0.70
N GLY A 481 -11.91 -4.13 -1.32
CA GLY A 481 -11.32 -4.15 -2.65
C GLY A 481 -12.24 -3.53 -3.71
N ILE A 482 -13.53 -3.80 -3.68
CA ILE A 482 -14.52 -3.19 -4.58
C ILE A 482 -14.72 -1.71 -4.25
N VAL A 483 -14.99 -1.42 -2.99
CA VAL A 483 -15.34 -0.07 -2.50
C VAL A 483 -14.19 0.92 -2.74
N TYR A 484 -13.01 0.61 -2.25
CA TYR A 484 -11.86 1.52 -2.30
C TYR A 484 -10.99 1.31 -3.52
N GLY A 485 -10.75 0.04 -3.90
CA GLY A 485 -9.92 -0.33 -5.04
C GLY A 485 -10.57 -0.09 -6.41
N THR A 486 -11.90 -0.18 -6.52
CA THR A 486 -12.60 0.02 -7.81
C THR A 486 -13.37 1.33 -7.81
N VAL A 487 -14.38 1.46 -6.96
CA VAL A 487 -15.28 2.63 -6.93
C VAL A 487 -14.52 3.89 -6.52
N GLY A 488 -13.64 3.78 -5.52
CA GLY A 488 -12.79 4.89 -5.08
C GLY A 488 -11.86 5.40 -6.18
N ILE A 489 -11.22 4.50 -6.94
CA ILE A 489 -10.33 4.89 -8.04
C ILE A 489 -11.11 5.60 -9.15
N ILE A 490 -12.32 5.13 -9.48
CA ILE A 490 -13.18 5.80 -10.46
C ILE A 490 -13.52 7.22 -10.01
N GLY A 491 -13.97 7.40 -8.76
CA GLY A 491 -14.28 8.70 -8.18
C GLY A 491 -13.09 9.66 -8.25
N LEU A 492 -11.94 9.20 -7.76
CA LEU A 492 -10.69 9.96 -7.76
C LEU A 492 -10.25 10.41 -9.16
N THR A 493 -10.32 9.48 -10.12
CA THR A 493 -9.92 9.73 -11.50
C THR A 493 -10.83 10.78 -12.14
N LEU A 494 -12.14 10.63 -11.99
CA LEU A 494 -13.12 11.60 -12.50
C LEU A 494 -12.93 12.98 -11.85
N GLY A 495 -12.74 13.04 -10.53
CA GLY A 495 -12.46 14.27 -9.81
C GLY A 495 -11.22 14.98 -10.33
N GLY A 496 -10.11 14.26 -10.51
CA GLY A 496 -8.86 14.80 -11.05
C GLY A 496 -8.98 15.32 -12.49
N ILE A 497 -9.63 14.55 -13.38
CA ILE A 497 -9.83 14.95 -14.79
C ILE A 497 -10.74 16.19 -14.88
N ILE A 498 -11.88 16.16 -14.20
CA ILE A 498 -12.82 17.31 -14.19
C ILE A 498 -12.14 18.53 -13.57
N GLY A 499 -11.38 18.35 -12.47
CA GLY A 499 -10.59 19.41 -11.86
C GLY A 499 -9.61 20.05 -12.84
N GLY A 500 -8.87 19.25 -13.60
CA GLY A 500 -7.96 19.74 -14.64
C GLY A 500 -8.67 20.54 -15.72
N ILE A 501 -9.81 20.04 -16.22
CA ILE A 501 -10.59 20.70 -17.28
C ILE A 501 -11.13 22.06 -16.80
N VAL A 502 -11.72 22.13 -15.59
CA VAL A 502 -12.30 23.38 -15.10
C VAL A 502 -11.22 24.41 -14.74
N ALA A 503 -10.09 23.95 -14.19
CA ALA A 503 -8.95 24.82 -13.91
C ALA A 503 -8.34 25.39 -15.20
N ALA A 504 -8.22 24.59 -16.26
CA ALA A 504 -7.74 25.03 -17.57
C ALA A 504 -8.67 26.06 -18.23
N LYS A 505 -9.97 25.99 -17.99
CA LYS A 505 -10.95 26.97 -18.51
C LYS A 505 -11.02 28.24 -17.66
N GLY A 506 -11.03 28.11 -16.34
CA GLY A 506 -11.33 29.19 -15.42
C GLY A 506 -10.12 29.80 -14.70
N GLY A 507 -8.99 29.13 -14.73
CA GLY A 507 -7.78 29.48 -13.96
C GLY A 507 -7.83 28.99 -12.51
N LEU A 508 -6.67 28.83 -11.90
CA LEU A 508 -6.52 28.31 -10.52
C LEU A 508 -7.21 29.22 -9.49
N LYS A 509 -7.07 30.54 -9.60
CA LYS A 509 -7.64 31.49 -8.63
C LYS A 509 -9.15 31.35 -8.46
N LYS A 510 -9.88 31.14 -9.58
CA LYS A 510 -11.34 30.95 -9.56
C LYS A 510 -11.74 29.64 -8.91
N TRP A 511 -10.99 28.57 -9.19
CA TRP A 511 -11.37 27.23 -8.79
C TRP A 511 -10.76 26.76 -7.47
N LEU A 512 -9.81 27.50 -6.89
CA LEU A 512 -9.18 27.14 -5.62
C LEU A 512 -10.21 26.87 -4.51
N TRP A 513 -11.14 27.81 -4.31
CA TRP A 513 -12.14 27.70 -3.25
C TRP A 513 -13.12 26.55 -3.46
N PRO A 514 -13.77 26.37 -4.63
CA PRO A 514 -14.59 25.20 -4.89
C PRO A 514 -13.85 23.88 -4.68
N MET A 515 -12.57 23.81 -5.09
CA MET A 515 -11.73 22.64 -4.95
C MET A 515 -11.34 22.36 -3.49
N ALA A 516 -11.01 23.40 -2.71
CA ALA A 516 -10.72 23.27 -1.29
C ALA A 516 -11.96 22.82 -0.49
N TRP A 517 -13.12 23.41 -0.79
CA TRP A 517 -14.38 22.98 -0.18
C TRP A 517 -14.78 21.55 -0.58
N SER A 518 -14.61 21.16 -1.84
CA SER A 518 -14.88 19.81 -2.30
C SER A 518 -14.05 18.79 -1.52
N MET A 519 -12.74 19.04 -1.38
CA MET A 519 -11.84 18.16 -0.64
C MET A 519 -12.19 18.07 0.85
N SER A 520 -12.64 19.18 1.45
CA SER A 520 -12.93 19.24 2.88
C SER A 520 -14.30 18.66 3.21
N LEU A 521 -15.35 19.06 2.48
CA LEU A 521 -16.73 18.66 2.82
C LEU A 521 -16.99 17.18 2.55
N THR A 522 -16.29 16.57 1.61
CA THR A 522 -16.48 15.14 1.33
C THR A 522 -16.01 14.24 2.48
N CYS A 523 -15.14 14.71 3.37
CA CYS A 523 -14.80 14.00 4.61
C CYS A 523 -16.02 13.75 5.53
N LEU A 524 -17.12 14.53 5.37
CA LEU A 524 -18.37 14.30 6.10
C LEU A 524 -18.99 12.93 5.82
N THR A 525 -18.69 12.32 4.67
CA THR A 525 -19.18 10.96 4.35
C THR A 525 -18.68 9.92 5.36
N PHE A 526 -17.45 10.05 5.86
CA PHE A 526 -16.92 9.17 6.89
C PHE A 526 -17.48 9.48 8.29
N VAL A 527 -17.77 10.74 8.59
CA VAL A 527 -18.54 11.09 9.79
C VAL A 527 -19.91 10.40 9.73
N TYR A 528 -20.63 10.53 8.61
CA TYR A 528 -21.90 9.84 8.40
C TYR A 528 -21.79 8.33 8.57
N LEU A 529 -20.83 7.69 7.89
CA LEU A 529 -20.63 6.23 7.97
C LEU A 529 -20.29 5.76 9.39
N SER A 530 -19.58 6.55 10.19
CA SER A 530 -19.22 6.20 11.57
C SER A 530 -20.41 6.22 12.53
N TYR A 531 -21.48 6.95 12.19
CA TYR A 531 -22.74 6.97 12.94
C TYR A 531 -23.81 6.03 12.37
N ALA A 532 -23.66 5.58 11.13
CA ALA A 532 -24.63 4.70 10.50
C ALA A 532 -24.53 3.28 11.09
N SER A 533 -25.65 2.77 11.61
CA SER A 533 -25.74 1.40 12.12
C SER A 533 -25.81 0.43 10.93
N ALA A 534 -24.72 -0.31 10.66
CA ALA A 534 -24.62 -1.31 9.59
C ALA A 534 -25.10 -0.79 8.21
N PRO A 535 -24.42 0.20 7.61
CA PRO A 535 -24.82 0.76 6.33
C PRO A 535 -24.74 -0.30 5.22
N SER A 536 -25.67 -0.22 4.23
CA SER A 536 -25.60 -1.12 3.07
C SER A 536 -24.31 -0.89 2.29
N LEU A 537 -23.80 -1.94 1.63
CA LEU A 537 -22.60 -1.83 0.79
C LEU A 537 -22.75 -0.75 -0.30
N LEU A 538 -23.97 -0.55 -0.81
CA LEU A 538 -24.26 0.53 -1.77
C LEU A 538 -24.03 1.92 -1.13
N THR A 539 -24.49 2.13 0.09
CA THR A 539 -24.27 3.39 0.83
C THR A 539 -22.79 3.67 1.03
N VAL A 540 -22.01 2.63 1.42
CA VAL A 540 -20.56 2.75 1.58
C VAL A 540 -19.91 3.12 0.24
N ASN A 541 -20.28 2.46 -0.87
CA ASN A 541 -19.77 2.77 -2.21
C ASN A 541 -20.04 4.22 -2.61
N ILE A 542 -21.26 4.73 -2.38
CA ILE A 542 -21.62 6.12 -2.68
C ILE A 542 -20.77 7.08 -1.85
N CYS A 543 -20.62 6.84 -0.56
CA CYS A 543 -19.83 7.69 0.35
C CYS A 543 -18.36 7.75 -0.07
N VAL A 544 -17.75 6.58 -0.37
CA VAL A 544 -16.36 6.50 -0.81
C VAL A 544 -16.17 7.14 -2.19
N PHE A 545 -17.13 6.95 -3.11
CA PHE A 545 -17.08 7.62 -4.42
C PHE A 545 -17.07 9.15 -4.27
N ILE A 546 -17.95 9.70 -3.45
CA ILE A 546 -18.07 11.16 -3.21
C ILE A 546 -16.76 11.69 -2.59
N GLU A 547 -16.23 11.00 -1.57
CA GLU A 547 -15.00 11.41 -0.91
C GLU A 547 -13.81 11.35 -1.88
N GLN A 548 -13.62 10.27 -2.61
CA GLN A 548 -12.53 10.12 -3.54
C GLN A 548 -12.65 11.09 -4.73
N PHE A 549 -13.87 11.37 -5.21
CA PHE A 549 -14.09 12.41 -6.20
C PHE A 549 -13.69 13.79 -5.66
N GLY A 550 -14.13 14.14 -4.46
CA GLY A 550 -13.79 15.41 -3.80
C GLY A 550 -12.30 15.56 -3.59
N TYR A 551 -11.64 14.48 -3.18
CA TYR A 551 -10.19 14.43 -3.06
C TYR A 551 -9.50 14.65 -4.40
N GLY A 552 -9.85 13.91 -5.45
CA GLY A 552 -9.25 14.07 -6.79
C GLY A 552 -9.42 15.48 -7.35
N PHE A 553 -10.61 16.06 -7.17
CA PHE A 553 -10.93 17.42 -7.59
C PHE A 553 -10.13 18.47 -6.81
N GLY A 554 -10.07 18.36 -5.49
CA GLY A 554 -9.34 19.28 -4.60
C GLY A 554 -7.83 19.18 -4.74
N PHE A 555 -7.30 17.97 -4.93
CA PHE A 555 -5.88 17.72 -5.14
C PHE A 555 -5.34 18.40 -6.42
N THR A 556 -6.21 18.60 -7.41
CA THR A 556 -5.87 19.35 -8.61
C THR A 556 -5.43 20.78 -8.30
N ALA A 557 -6.16 21.51 -7.43
CA ALA A 557 -5.77 22.86 -7.02
C ALA A 557 -4.44 22.88 -6.28
N TYR A 558 -4.22 21.89 -5.42
CA TYR A 558 -2.97 21.74 -4.69
C TYR A 558 -1.78 21.60 -5.65
N MET A 559 -1.85 20.67 -6.59
CA MET A 559 -0.78 20.42 -7.56
C MET A 559 -0.51 21.64 -8.45
N LEU A 560 -1.56 22.32 -8.89
CA LEU A 560 -1.42 23.55 -9.68
C LEU A 560 -0.78 24.68 -8.87
N TYR A 561 -1.10 24.79 -7.58
CA TYR A 561 -0.43 25.78 -6.72
C TYR A 561 1.06 25.49 -6.53
N LEU A 562 1.46 24.24 -6.38
CA LEU A 562 2.87 23.85 -6.31
C LEU A 562 3.60 24.24 -7.61
N ILE A 563 2.97 24.02 -8.76
CA ILE A 563 3.51 24.43 -10.06
C ILE A 563 3.64 25.97 -10.12
N TYR A 564 2.58 26.69 -9.75
CA TYR A 564 2.56 28.16 -9.71
C TYR A 564 3.67 28.71 -8.83
N PHE A 565 3.80 28.23 -7.61
CA PHE A 565 4.80 28.72 -6.66
C PHE A 565 6.23 28.38 -7.09
N SER A 566 6.43 27.30 -7.83
CA SER A 566 7.75 26.89 -8.32
C SER A 566 8.26 27.74 -9.49
N GLU A 567 7.43 28.58 -10.15
CA GLU A 567 7.83 29.42 -11.28
C GLU A 567 9.11 30.24 -11.00
N GLY A 568 9.98 30.40 -12.02
CA GLY A 568 11.22 31.14 -11.97
C GLY A 568 12.42 30.39 -12.52
N LYS A 569 13.63 30.90 -12.31
CA LYS A 569 14.91 30.39 -12.86
C LYS A 569 15.15 28.92 -12.50
N HIS A 570 14.84 28.50 -11.25
CA HIS A 570 15.08 27.18 -10.71
C HIS A 570 13.77 26.38 -10.56
N LYS A 571 12.87 26.47 -11.55
CA LYS A 571 11.49 25.93 -11.50
C LYS A 571 11.42 24.46 -11.05
N THR A 572 12.26 23.59 -11.62
CA THR A 572 12.26 22.14 -11.28
C THR A 572 12.68 21.89 -9.84
N ALA A 573 13.77 22.52 -9.41
CA ALA A 573 14.26 22.35 -8.05
C ALA A 573 13.28 22.93 -7.02
N HIS A 574 12.70 24.10 -7.30
CA HIS A 574 11.65 24.69 -6.48
C HIS A 574 10.43 23.78 -6.38
N TYR A 575 10.01 23.13 -7.48
CA TYR A 575 8.90 22.17 -7.46
C TYR A 575 9.25 20.94 -6.64
N ALA A 576 10.49 20.44 -6.71
CA ALA A 576 10.94 19.34 -5.88
C ALA A 576 10.93 19.70 -4.38
N ILE A 577 11.30 20.93 -4.01
CA ILE A 577 11.19 21.44 -2.64
C ILE A 577 9.71 21.48 -2.21
N CYS A 578 8.81 21.99 -3.06
CA CYS A 578 7.38 22.00 -2.80
C CYS A 578 6.83 20.58 -2.55
N THR A 579 7.22 19.60 -3.38
CA THR A 579 6.79 18.19 -3.20
C THR A 579 7.43 17.54 -1.97
N GLY A 580 8.59 17.99 -1.52
CA GLY A 580 9.18 17.61 -0.24
C GLY A 580 8.33 18.07 0.95
N PHE A 581 7.88 19.33 0.95
CA PHE A 581 6.93 19.83 1.96
C PHE A 581 5.57 19.11 1.88
N MET A 582 5.10 18.75 0.67
CA MET A 582 3.92 17.93 0.48
C MET A 582 4.07 16.57 1.19
N ALA A 583 5.20 15.91 0.99
CA ALA A 583 5.47 14.61 1.62
C ALA A 583 5.51 14.73 3.16
N LEU A 584 6.14 15.78 3.67
CA LEU A 584 6.20 16.07 5.11
C LEU A 584 4.80 16.33 5.69
N GLY A 585 3.96 17.11 4.98
CA GLY A 585 2.58 17.40 5.36
C GLY A 585 1.67 16.17 5.38
N MET A 586 2.00 15.12 4.61
CA MET A 586 1.31 13.82 4.67
C MET A 586 1.85 12.92 5.77
N MET A 587 3.17 12.90 5.95
CA MET A 587 3.84 11.97 6.85
C MET A 587 3.51 12.28 8.31
N LEU A 588 3.71 13.53 8.76
CA LEU A 588 3.59 13.90 10.17
C LEU A 588 2.16 13.69 10.73
N PRO A 589 1.09 14.22 10.09
CA PRO A 589 -0.27 13.98 10.58
C PRO A 589 -0.68 12.50 10.44
N GLY A 590 -0.24 11.82 9.39
CA GLY A 590 -0.53 10.41 9.18
C GLY A 590 0.07 9.50 10.24
N MET A 591 1.26 9.82 10.78
CA MET A 591 1.88 9.08 11.89
C MET A 591 1.10 9.21 13.20
N ALA A 592 0.51 10.37 13.46
CA ALA A 592 -0.28 10.61 14.66
C ALA A 592 -1.71 10.04 14.58
N ALA A 593 -2.21 9.79 13.37
CA ALA A 593 -3.61 9.44 13.13
C ALA A 593 -4.05 8.15 13.85
N GLY A 594 -3.23 7.09 13.80
CA GLY A 594 -3.53 5.82 14.46
C GLY A 594 -3.65 5.97 15.98
N TRP A 595 -2.64 6.57 16.60
CA TRP A 595 -2.65 6.84 18.04
C TRP A 595 -3.87 7.70 18.46
N LEU A 596 -4.19 8.71 17.67
CA LEU A 596 -5.33 9.58 17.97
C LEU A 596 -6.64 8.80 17.87
N GLN A 597 -6.82 7.99 16.82
CA GLN A 597 -8.02 7.19 16.64
C GLN A 597 -8.18 6.13 17.75
N GLU A 598 -7.13 5.45 18.17
CA GLU A 598 -7.16 4.50 19.29
C GLU A 598 -7.54 5.19 20.61
N THR A 599 -7.19 6.47 20.76
CA THR A 599 -7.47 7.24 21.96
C THR A 599 -8.92 7.73 22.01
N ILE A 600 -9.46 8.27 20.90
CA ILE A 600 -10.77 8.97 20.89
C ILE A 600 -11.86 8.20 20.12
N GLY A 601 -11.56 7.05 19.50
CA GLY A 601 -12.50 6.28 18.69
C GLY A 601 -12.72 6.83 17.28
N TYR A 602 -13.37 6.03 16.40
CA TYR A 602 -13.57 6.39 14.99
C TYR A 602 -14.49 7.61 14.81
N ARG A 603 -15.61 7.70 15.54
CA ARG A 603 -16.58 8.81 15.40
C ARG A 603 -15.92 10.16 15.70
N HIS A 604 -15.27 10.25 16.85
CA HIS A 604 -14.59 11.49 17.26
C HIS A 604 -13.38 11.80 16.42
N PHE A 605 -12.68 10.77 15.91
CA PHE A 605 -11.60 10.94 14.97
C PHE A 605 -12.06 11.55 13.63
N PHE A 606 -13.17 11.12 13.06
CA PHE A 606 -13.68 11.72 11.83
C PHE A 606 -14.25 13.14 12.07
N ILE A 607 -14.81 13.42 13.25
CA ILE A 607 -15.15 14.80 13.65
C ILE A 607 -13.88 15.65 13.75
N TRP A 608 -12.80 15.13 14.33
CA TRP A 608 -11.52 15.80 14.39
C TRP A 608 -10.97 16.13 13.01
N THR A 609 -11.05 15.21 12.05
CA THR A 609 -10.64 15.48 10.66
C THR A 609 -11.46 16.61 10.04
N MET A 610 -12.75 16.71 10.36
CA MET A 610 -13.59 17.84 9.94
C MET A 610 -13.15 19.17 10.59
N ILE A 611 -12.74 19.17 11.84
CA ILE A 611 -12.16 20.36 12.48
C ILE A 611 -10.87 20.77 11.79
N CYS A 612 -10.03 19.81 11.41
CA CYS A 612 -8.80 20.06 10.63
C CYS A 612 -9.08 20.70 9.26
N CYS A 613 -10.27 20.51 8.66
CA CYS A 613 -10.66 21.19 7.43
C CYS A 613 -10.66 22.72 7.56
N ALA A 614 -10.85 23.24 8.78
CA ALA A 614 -10.73 24.68 9.03
C ALA A 614 -9.32 25.22 8.72
N ALA A 615 -8.28 24.42 8.95
CA ALA A 615 -6.90 24.77 8.58
C ALA A 615 -6.73 24.81 7.05
N THR A 616 -7.29 23.82 6.32
CA THR A 616 -7.30 23.78 4.84
C THR A 616 -7.98 25.03 4.25
N ILE A 617 -9.17 25.35 4.74
CA ILE A 617 -9.93 26.52 4.27
C ILE A 617 -9.25 27.83 4.69
N GLY A 618 -8.80 27.91 5.95
CA GLY A 618 -8.12 29.09 6.49
C GLY A 618 -6.87 29.46 5.71
N ILE A 619 -6.00 28.50 5.40
CA ILE A 619 -4.75 28.78 4.67
C ILE A 619 -5.02 29.26 3.24
N CYS A 620 -6.10 28.82 2.58
CA CYS A 620 -6.49 29.31 1.26
C CYS A 620 -6.76 30.81 1.20
N ALA A 621 -7.15 31.42 2.33
CA ALA A 621 -7.42 32.86 2.41
C ALA A 621 -6.13 33.70 2.34
N PHE A 622 -4.99 33.16 2.72
CA PHE A 622 -3.73 33.90 2.80
C PHE A 622 -2.90 33.84 1.52
N ILE A 623 -3.15 32.86 0.64
CA ILE A 623 -2.38 32.71 -0.61
C ILE A 623 -2.85 33.69 -1.68
N LYS A 624 -1.89 34.24 -2.42
CA LYS A 624 -2.14 35.12 -3.56
C LYS A 624 -1.79 34.40 -4.85
N ILE A 625 -2.73 34.36 -5.78
CA ILE A 625 -2.59 33.69 -7.08
C ILE A 625 -2.90 34.69 -8.18
N ASP A 626 -2.09 34.69 -9.24
CA ASP A 626 -2.38 35.47 -10.45
C ASP A 626 -3.72 35.00 -11.06
N PRO A 627 -4.67 35.91 -11.32
CA PRO A 627 -5.96 35.56 -11.91
C PRO A 627 -5.87 34.83 -13.26
N ASN A 628 -4.78 35.05 -14.00
CA ASN A 628 -4.59 34.49 -15.34
C ASN A 628 -3.86 33.13 -15.35
N PHE A 629 -3.27 32.71 -14.20
CA PHE A 629 -2.53 31.45 -14.13
C PHE A 629 -3.42 30.26 -14.48
N GLY A 630 -2.96 29.44 -15.44
CA GLY A 630 -3.65 28.23 -15.89
C GLY A 630 -4.80 28.47 -16.87
N ARG A 631 -5.22 29.72 -17.09
CA ARG A 631 -6.33 30.06 -18.00
C ARG A 631 -5.86 30.08 -19.46
N LYS A 632 -6.74 29.65 -20.38
CA LYS A 632 -6.54 29.82 -21.80
C LYS A 632 -6.60 31.32 -22.12
N ILE A 633 -5.49 31.91 -22.54
CA ILE A 633 -5.47 33.26 -23.05
C ILE A 633 -5.96 33.19 -24.49
N GLU A 634 -7.14 33.71 -24.75
CA GLU A 634 -7.58 33.94 -26.13
C GLU A 634 -6.62 35.00 -26.74
N LYS A 635 -5.90 34.60 -27.78
CA LYS A 635 -5.14 35.58 -28.59
C LYS A 635 -6.18 36.50 -29.23
N GLN A 636 -6.20 37.77 -28.77
CA GLN A 636 -6.83 38.85 -29.51
C GLN A 636 -6.18 39.01 -30.85
#